data_af37acb3be17dfc50600847b2d43aca5
#
_entry.id   af37acb3be17dfc50600847b2d43aca5
#
_cell.length_a   1.000
_cell.length_b   1.000
_cell.length_c   1.000
_cell.angle_alpha   90.00
_cell.angle_beta   90.00
_cell.angle_gamma   90.00
#
_symmetry.space_group_name_H-M   'P 1'
#
loop_
_entity.id
_entity.type
_entity.pdbx_description
1 polymer ?
#
loop_
_entity_poly.entity_id
_entity_poly.type
_entity_poly.pdbx_seq_one_letter_code
_entity_poly.pdbx_strand_id
1 'polypeptide(L)'
;FFECLKIQFKNIKISTLKIFVFVLLLSPTIRSLVVWPYPIFYAFILFLLSIKYYLLFRSDKKKILKYPLLNIFFVAAASYITPNFCVFSLFFIYNFFLEYKFSNKIVYLVVVNLVLALPAIVYYYNFDFYLLDVTLTKIDYSIKYNIFNKIIVITSIIFFYFLPFINQKIYRKFLIEIKNIKKNYIIILIFLTCIIFYNFPNNYGGGVFYHLSYKIFSNSIFLFLVFFVSLYIFKASNLYNANNIILFICLILYNIQTSIYHKYFDPLLLFIFLFLCTYHKGNEKINIKQISKRFYYLYLIFLGMSFYKISFLI
;
A
#
# COMPACT_ATOMS: atom_id res chain seq x y z
N PHE A 1 9.27 7.51 11.05
CA PHE A 1 8.49 6.30 11.40
C PHE A 1 8.23 6.21 12.90
N PHE A 2 9.26 6.31 13.75
CA PHE A 2 9.11 6.24 15.22
C PHE A 2 8.14 7.30 15.77
N GLU A 3 8.21 8.54 15.28
CA GLU A 3 7.28 9.61 15.68
C GLU A 3 5.83 9.29 15.27
N CYS A 4 5.61 8.71 14.09
CA CYS A 4 4.27 8.26 13.68
C CYS A 4 3.74 7.17 14.60
N LEU A 5 4.58 6.21 15.01
CA LEU A 5 4.21 5.18 15.99
C LEU A 5 3.81 5.79 17.34
N LYS A 6 4.54 6.77 17.85
CA LYS A 6 4.20 7.47 19.11
C LYS A 6 2.85 8.17 19.04
N ILE A 7 2.58 8.87 17.93
CA ILE A 7 1.32 9.58 17.76
C ILE A 7 0.15 8.60 17.67
N GLN A 8 0.31 7.50 16.92
CA GLN A 8 -0.74 6.51 16.68
C GLN A 8 -0.99 5.62 17.93
N PHE A 9 0.07 5.23 18.64
CA PHE A 9 0.03 4.23 19.71
C PHE A 9 0.46 4.82 21.06
N LYS A 10 -0.20 5.89 21.51
CA LYS A 10 0.13 6.67 22.72
C LYS A 10 0.27 5.83 24.01
N ASN A 11 -0.48 4.72 24.10
CA ASN A 11 -0.56 3.90 25.31
C ASN A 11 0.43 2.71 25.31
N ILE A 12 1.33 2.62 24.33
CA ILE A 12 2.28 1.52 24.21
C ILE A 12 3.65 1.96 24.74
N LYS A 13 4.33 1.04 25.44
CA LYS A 13 5.68 1.29 25.98
C LYS A 13 6.64 1.68 24.85
N ILE A 14 7.43 2.71 25.07
CA ILE A 14 8.43 3.22 24.12
C ILE A 14 9.41 2.13 23.68
N SER A 15 9.82 1.24 24.57
CA SER A 15 10.69 0.10 24.26
C SER A 15 10.09 -0.82 23.18
N THR A 16 8.78 -1.12 23.24
CA THR A 16 8.08 -1.92 22.23
C THR A 16 8.04 -1.21 20.88
N LEU A 17 7.84 0.11 20.86
CA LEU A 17 7.87 0.89 19.62
C LEU A 17 9.27 0.92 19.00
N LYS A 18 10.33 1.03 19.82
CA LYS A 18 11.73 0.94 19.35
C LYS A 18 12.02 -0.41 18.71
N ILE A 19 11.59 -1.52 19.32
CA ILE A 19 11.76 -2.87 18.75
C ILE A 19 11.10 -2.94 17.37
N PHE A 20 9.92 -2.35 17.19
CA PHE A 20 9.26 -2.36 15.88
C PHE A 20 10.03 -1.55 14.83
N VAL A 21 10.67 -0.45 15.22
CA VAL A 21 11.57 0.29 14.31
C VAL A 21 12.74 -0.58 13.85
N PHE A 22 13.34 -1.35 14.76
CA PHE A 22 14.42 -2.28 14.38
C PHE A 22 13.94 -3.40 13.44
N VAL A 23 12.72 -3.90 13.64
CA VAL A 23 12.12 -4.89 12.71
C VAL A 23 11.97 -4.31 11.31
N LEU A 24 11.63 -3.02 11.18
CA LEU A 24 11.56 -2.36 9.87
C LEU A 24 12.91 -2.34 9.13
N LEU A 25 14.04 -2.24 9.85
CA LEU A 25 15.37 -2.29 9.23
C LEU A 25 15.69 -3.65 8.59
N LEU A 26 14.96 -4.71 8.94
CA LEU A 26 15.06 -6.01 8.30
C LEU A 26 14.36 -6.07 6.93
N SER A 27 13.55 -5.06 6.58
CA SER A 27 12.92 -4.98 5.26
C SER A 27 13.98 -5.08 4.15
N PRO A 28 13.80 -5.99 3.18
CA PRO A 28 14.76 -6.14 2.08
C PRO A 28 14.95 -4.86 1.30
N THR A 29 13.86 -4.12 1.08
CA THR A 29 13.88 -2.86 0.33
C THR A 29 14.60 -1.78 1.11
N ILE A 30 14.36 -1.60 2.41
CA ILE A 30 15.06 -0.60 3.22
C ILE A 30 16.56 -0.90 3.23
N ARG A 31 16.96 -2.15 3.43
CA ARG A 31 18.39 -2.54 3.41
C ARG A 31 19.03 -2.23 2.06
N SER A 32 18.36 -2.56 0.97
CA SER A 32 18.84 -2.23 -0.38
C SER A 32 18.96 -0.72 -0.59
N LEU A 33 18.00 0.07 -0.13
CA LEU A 33 17.97 1.53 -0.27
C LEU A 33 19.00 2.24 0.63
N VAL A 34 19.40 1.63 1.75
CA VAL A 34 20.48 2.17 2.61
C VAL A 34 21.85 1.99 1.95
N VAL A 35 22.06 0.86 1.25
CA VAL A 35 23.33 0.59 0.54
C VAL A 35 23.40 1.39 -0.77
N TRP A 36 22.30 1.45 -1.50
CA TRP A 36 22.15 2.18 -2.77
C TRP A 36 21.00 3.18 -2.64
N PRO A 37 21.29 4.44 -2.27
CA PRO A 37 20.25 5.44 -2.05
C PRO A 37 19.59 5.85 -3.37
N TYR A 38 18.52 5.14 -3.73
CA TYR A 38 17.65 5.52 -4.83
C TYR A 38 16.72 6.68 -4.43
N PRO A 39 16.31 7.54 -5.37
CA PRO A 39 15.38 8.65 -5.11
C PRO A 39 14.14 8.25 -4.33
N ILE A 40 13.60 7.06 -4.54
CA ILE A 40 12.43 6.53 -3.83
C ILE A 40 12.61 6.50 -2.29
N PHE A 41 13.85 6.39 -1.79
CA PHE A 41 14.12 6.43 -0.36
C PHE A 41 13.74 7.79 0.25
N TYR A 42 14.13 8.86 -0.42
CA TYR A 42 13.77 10.22 0.01
C TYR A 42 12.26 10.47 -0.13
N ALA A 43 11.63 9.94 -1.18
CA ALA A 43 10.19 9.99 -1.32
C ALA A 43 9.46 9.28 -0.18
N PHE A 44 9.94 8.12 0.30
CA PHE A 44 9.39 7.44 1.49
C PHE A 44 9.53 8.28 2.77
N ILE A 45 10.66 8.98 2.95
CA ILE A 45 10.85 9.87 4.12
C ILE A 45 9.82 11.00 4.08
N LEU A 46 9.67 11.68 2.93
CA LEU A 46 8.70 12.76 2.77
C LEU A 46 7.26 12.25 2.92
N PHE A 47 6.94 11.09 2.39
CA PHE A 47 5.64 10.47 2.58
C PHE A 47 5.37 10.12 4.05
N LEU A 48 6.36 9.65 4.80
CA LEU A 48 6.23 9.45 6.26
C LEU A 48 6.01 10.77 7.01
N LEU A 49 6.62 11.87 6.57
CA LEU A 49 6.33 13.19 7.12
C LEU A 49 4.89 13.61 6.82
N SER A 50 4.38 13.35 5.62
CA SER A 50 2.97 13.60 5.32
C SER A 50 2.05 12.80 6.24
N ILE A 51 2.33 11.51 6.43
CA ILE A 51 1.59 10.65 7.38
C ILE A 51 1.65 11.23 8.81
N LYS A 52 2.81 11.69 9.27
CA LYS A 52 2.95 12.32 10.59
C LYS A 52 1.99 13.48 10.75
N TYR A 53 1.94 14.41 9.79
CA TYR A 53 1.05 15.56 9.86
C TYR A 53 -0.44 15.17 9.73
N TYR A 54 -0.75 14.16 8.95
CA TYR A 54 -2.10 13.59 8.92
C TYR A 54 -2.51 13.00 10.28
N LEU A 55 -1.63 12.27 10.97
CA LEU A 55 -1.89 11.74 12.32
C LEU A 55 -2.06 12.85 13.36
N LEU A 56 -1.25 13.91 13.27
CA LEU A 56 -1.40 15.10 14.12
C LEU A 56 -2.76 15.76 13.88
N PHE A 57 -3.18 15.92 12.63
CA PHE A 57 -4.51 16.41 12.29
C PHE A 57 -5.63 15.55 12.88
N ARG A 58 -5.53 14.22 12.76
CA ARG A 58 -6.53 13.30 13.34
C ARG A 58 -6.62 13.41 14.85
N SER A 59 -5.49 13.63 15.52
CA SER A 59 -5.42 13.74 16.98
C SER A 59 -5.78 15.14 17.52
N ASP A 60 -5.77 16.16 16.66
CA ASP A 60 -6.08 17.55 17.04
C ASP A 60 -7.60 17.77 17.09
N LYS A 61 -8.10 18.15 18.28
CA LYS A 61 -9.52 18.50 18.48
C LYS A 61 -9.94 19.76 17.74
N LYS A 62 -9.01 20.73 17.60
CA LYS A 62 -9.29 22.04 16.96
C LYS A 62 -9.25 21.96 15.43
N LYS A 63 -8.76 20.87 14.87
CA LYS A 63 -8.61 20.69 13.41
C LYS A 63 -7.94 21.88 12.73
N ILE A 64 -6.76 22.23 13.24
CA ILE A 64 -5.97 23.36 12.74
C ILE A 64 -5.54 23.11 11.30
N LEU A 65 -5.72 24.09 10.42
CA LEU A 65 -5.43 24.01 8.98
C LEU A 65 -3.92 23.77 8.66
N LYS A 66 -3.04 24.14 9.59
CA LYS A 66 -1.59 23.93 9.45
C LYS A 66 -1.22 22.46 9.13
N TYR A 67 -1.85 21.51 9.81
CA TYR A 67 -1.50 20.09 9.64
C TYR A 67 -1.88 19.53 8.26
N PRO A 68 -3.11 19.75 7.74
CA PRO A 68 -3.44 19.39 6.37
C PRO A 68 -2.54 20.05 5.32
N LEU A 69 -2.19 21.33 5.49
CA LEU A 69 -1.28 22.04 4.56
C LEU A 69 0.09 21.38 4.52
N LEU A 70 0.68 21.08 5.68
CA LEU A 70 1.96 20.37 5.75
C LEU A 70 1.86 18.95 5.19
N ASN A 71 0.74 18.26 5.40
CA ASN A 71 0.52 16.95 4.79
C ASN A 71 0.55 17.03 3.25
N ILE A 72 -0.23 17.94 2.65
CA ILE A 72 -0.30 18.13 1.20
C ILE A 72 1.07 18.54 0.64
N PHE A 73 1.78 19.46 1.31
CA PHE A 73 3.12 19.87 0.91
C PHE A 73 4.08 18.68 0.86
N PHE A 74 4.12 17.83 1.87
CA PHE A 74 5.02 16.66 1.90
C PHE A 74 4.61 15.56 0.93
N VAL A 75 3.31 15.39 0.64
CA VAL A 75 2.86 14.49 -0.44
C VAL A 75 3.33 15.02 -1.80
N ALA A 76 3.17 16.31 -2.05
CA ALA A 76 3.65 16.94 -3.29
C ALA A 76 5.17 16.80 -3.43
N ALA A 77 5.94 17.10 -2.37
CA ALA A 77 7.39 16.93 -2.36
C ALA A 77 7.83 15.48 -2.63
N ALA A 78 7.14 14.49 -2.04
CA ALA A 78 7.37 13.07 -2.34
C ALA A 78 7.07 12.74 -3.81
N SER A 79 6.02 13.35 -4.36
CA SER A 79 5.58 13.17 -5.76
C SER A 79 6.57 13.75 -6.77
N TYR A 80 7.25 14.85 -6.44
CA TYR A 80 8.31 15.41 -7.28
C TYR A 80 9.53 14.49 -7.39
N ILE A 81 9.81 13.70 -6.34
CA ILE A 81 10.89 12.71 -6.38
C ILE A 81 10.43 11.43 -7.08
N THR A 82 9.21 10.98 -6.75
CA THR A 82 8.61 9.76 -7.30
C THR A 82 7.13 10.03 -7.59
N PRO A 83 6.76 10.26 -8.87
CA PRO A 83 5.41 10.69 -9.26
C PRO A 83 4.28 9.80 -8.74
N ASN A 84 4.55 8.54 -8.51
CA ASN A 84 3.56 7.57 -8.03
C ASN A 84 2.91 7.98 -6.69
N PHE A 85 3.57 8.80 -5.86
CA PHE A 85 3.01 9.25 -4.58
C PHE A 85 1.86 10.24 -4.73
N CYS A 86 1.70 10.92 -5.89
CA CYS A 86 0.65 11.91 -6.11
C CYS A 86 -0.77 11.33 -5.90
N VAL A 87 -0.96 10.04 -6.16
CA VAL A 87 -2.26 9.38 -6.02
C VAL A 87 -2.77 9.39 -4.56
N PHE A 88 -1.87 9.44 -3.57
CA PHE A 88 -2.27 9.49 -2.16
C PHE A 88 -2.85 10.85 -1.75
N SER A 89 -2.69 11.90 -2.55
CA SER A 89 -3.36 13.18 -2.33
C SER A 89 -4.89 13.01 -2.33
N LEU A 90 -5.42 12.11 -3.17
CA LEU A 90 -6.85 11.78 -3.21
C LEU A 90 -7.33 11.24 -1.87
N PHE A 91 -6.57 10.33 -1.26
CA PHE A 91 -6.90 9.79 0.06
C PHE A 91 -6.92 10.85 1.15
N PHE A 92 -5.90 11.71 1.19
CA PHE A 92 -5.80 12.75 2.22
C PHE A 92 -6.86 13.82 2.05
N ILE A 93 -7.10 14.32 0.81
CA ILE A 93 -8.15 15.29 0.53
C ILE A 93 -9.53 14.72 0.88
N TYR A 94 -9.81 13.47 0.55
CA TYR A 94 -11.06 12.81 0.94
C TYR A 94 -11.25 12.82 2.47
N ASN A 95 -10.22 12.48 3.24
CA ASN A 95 -10.29 12.50 4.70
C ASN A 95 -10.45 13.91 5.27
N PHE A 96 -9.81 14.93 4.68
CA PHE A 96 -10.00 16.32 5.06
C PHE A 96 -11.41 16.80 4.72
N PHE A 97 -11.95 16.37 3.58
CA PHE A 97 -13.33 16.66 3.21
C PHE A 97 -14.34 16.09 4.22
N LEU A 98 -14.15 14.87 4.70
CA LEU A 98 -15.02 14.28 5.72
C LEU A 98 -15.07 15.10 7.01
N GLU A 99 -13.96 15.74 7.40
CA GLU A 99 -13.86 16.55 8.61
C GLU A 99 -14.35 18.00 8.41
N TYR A 100 -13.92 18.65 7.32
CA TYR A 100 -14.25 20.05 7.06
C TYR A 100 -15.56 20.27 6.28
N LYS A 101 -16.08 19.21 5.65
CA LYS A 101 -17.25 19.26 4.77
C LYS A 101 -17.07 20.33 3.68
N PHE A 102 -18.16 20.94 3.21
CA PHE A 102 -18.12 22.07 2.26
C PHE A 102 -17.81 23.38 3.00
N SER A 103 -16.55 23.64 3.26
CA SER A 103 -16.06 24.85 3.92
C SER A 103 -14.93 25.51 3.11
N ASN A 104 -14.69 26.80 3.37
CA ASN A 104 -13.57 27.52 2.73
C ASN A 104 -12.22 26.84 2.98
N LYS A 105 -12.08 26.08 4.08
CA LYS A 105 -10.85 25.35 4.40
C LYS A 105 -10.57 24.24 3.39
N ILE A 106 -11.59 23.48 2.98
CA ILE A 106 -11.38 22.39 2.00
C ILE A 106 -11.11 22.97 0.61
N VAL A 107 -11.81 24.04 0.22
CA VAL A 107 -11.55 24.73 -1.05
C VAL A 107 -10.09 25.21 -1.10
N TYR A 108 -9.62 25.84 -0.02
CA TYR A 108 -8.23 26.30 0.09
C TYR A 108 -7.23 25.14 -0.03
N LEU A 109 -7.48 23.99 0.63
CA LEU A 109 -6.61 22.81 0.53
C LEU A 109 -6.56 22.24 -0.89
N VAL A 110 -7.71 22.19 -1.58
CA VAL A 110 -7.78 21.74 -2.98
C VAL A 110 -7.00 22.70 -3.89
N VAL A 111 -7.19 24.02 -3.73
CA VAL A 111 -6.46 25.03 -4.51
C VAL A 111 -4.95 24.92 -4.28
N VAL A 112 -4.51 24.80 -3.02
CA VAL A 112 -3.08 24.62 -2.71
C VAL A 112 -2.53 23.33 -3.35
N ASN A 113 -3.29 22.24 -3.32
CA ASN A 113 -2.84 20.98 -3.95
C ASN A 113 -2.71 21.14 -5.47
N LEU A 114 -3.64 21.84 -6.12
CA LEU A 114 -3.58 22.14 -7.56
C LEU A 114 -2.38 23.05 -7.89
N VAL A 115 -2.15 24.09 -7.10
CA VAL A 115 -0.99 24.98 -7.28
C VAL A 115 0.32 24.20 -7.15
N LEU A 116 0.42 23.30 -6.18
CA LEU A 116 1.59 22.44 -6.04
C LEU A 116 1.72 21.42 -7.18
N ALA A 117 0.65 21.07 -7.90
CA ALA A 117 0.71 20.19 -9.06
C ALA A 117 1.11 20.95 -10.36
N LEU A 118 0.95 22.27 -10.42
CA LEU A 118 1.21 23.06 -11.64
C LEU A 118 2.59 22.81 -12.26
N PRO A 119 3.71 22.82 -11.53
CA PRO A 119 5.02 22.57 -12.13
C PRO A 119 5.11 21.20 -12.82
N ALA A 120 4.48 20.18 -12.26
CA ALA A 120 4.45 18.85 -12.88
C ALA A 120 3.58 18.83 -14.16
N ILE A 121 2.46 19.57 -14.16
CA ILE A 121 1.59 19.72 -15.33
C ILE A 121 2.33 20.47 -16.43
N VAL A 122 2.99 21.59 -16.12
CA VAL A 122 3.80 22.39 -17.08
C VAL A 122 4.93 21.52 -17.65
N TYR A 123 5.61 20.75 -16.81
CA TYR A 123 6.64 19.82 -17.26
C TYR A 123 6.08 18.79 -18.23
N TYR A 124 4.92 18.20 -17.92
CA TYR A 124 4.25 17.22 -18.77
C TYR A 124 3.89 17.79 -20.15
N TYR A 125 3.44 19.04 -20.23
CA TYR A 125 3.08 19.68 -21.49
C TYR A 125 4.27 20.11 -22.35
N ASN A 126 5.39 20.48 -21.73
CA ASN A 126 6.55 21.02 -22.47
C ASN A 126 7.60 19.96 -22.82
N PHE A 127 7.63 18.88 -22.08
CA PHE A 127 8.60 17.79 -22.28
C PHE A 127 7.79 16.52 -22.48
N ASP A 128 7.78 16.00 -23.72
CA ASP A 128 7.14 14.73 -24.01
C ASP A 128 7.48 13.71 -22.93
N PHE A 129 6.45 13.22 -22.26
CA PHE A 129 6.62 12.55 -20.95
C PHE A 129 7.36 11.20 -21.13
N TYR A 130 8.67 11.30 -21.12
CA TYR A 130 9.62 10.21 -21.32
C TYR A 130 9.32 8.96 -20.46
N LEU A 131 8.71 9.15 -19.28
CA LEU A 131 8.29 8.04 -18.42
C LEU A 131 7.15 7.19 -18.98
N LEU A 132 6.28 7.77 -19.80
CA LEU A 132 5.25 7.02 -20.50
C LEU A 132 5.82 6.40 -21.78
N ASP A 133 6.68 7.11 -22.50
CA ASP A 133 7.27 6.65 -23.77
C ASP A 133 8.30 5.53 -23.60
N VAL A 134 9.18 5.61 -22.61
CA VAL A 134 10.16 4.53 -22.35
C VAL A 134 9.48 3.22 -21.95
N THR A 135 8.28 3.31 -21.36
CA THR A 135 7.47 2.12 -21.08
C THR A 135 6.61 1.68 -22.26
N LEU A 136 6.39 2.55 -23.27
CA LEU A 136 5.50 2.32 -24.40
C LEU A 136 6.16 1.57 -25.55
N THR A 137 7.46 1.75 -25.79
CA THR A 137 8.13 1.33 -27.03
C THR A 137 8.42 -0.16 -27.16
N LYS A 138 8.20 -0.99 -26.12
CA LYS A 138 8.54 -2.43 -26.14
C LYS A 138 7.47 -3.37 -25.61
N ILE A 139 6.25 -2.91 -25.32
CA ILE A 139 5.26 -3.74 -24.62
C ILE A 139 3.91 -3.67 -25.33
N ASP A 140 3.33 -4.85 -25.56
CA ASP A 140 1.99 -5.01 -26.10
C ASP A 140 0.97 -4.18 -25.30
N TYR A 141 0.28 -3.25 -25.97
CA TYR A 141 -0.67 -2.31 -25.38
C TYR A 141 -1.78 -3.02 -24.58
N SER A 142 -2.18 -4.22 -24.99
CA SER A 142 -3.20 -5.02 -24.32
C SER A 142 -2.83 -5.37 -22.88
N ILE A 143 -1.54 -5.58 -22.61
CA ILE A 143 -1.02 -5.94 -21.29
C ILE A 143 -0.88 -4.70 -20.40
N LYS A 144 -0.54 -3.57 -20.99
CA LYS A 144 -0.24 -2.33 -20.29
C LYS A 144 -1.44 -1.74 -19.55
N TYR A 145 -2.60 -1.77 -20.18
CA TYR A 145 -3.83 -1.22 -19.62
C TYR A 145 -4.72 -2.27 -18.94
N ASN A 146 -4.23 -3.50 -18.78
CA ASN A 146 -5.01 -4.53 -18.10
C ASN A 146 -5.04 -4.29 -16.58
N ILE A 147 -6.02 -3.51 -16.15
CA ILE A 147 -6.27 -3.21 -14.73
C ILE A 147 -6.54 -4.47 -13.92
N PHE A 148 -7.10 -5.52 -14.52
CA PHE A 148 -7.42 -6.77 -13.83
C PHE A 148 -6.16 -7.51 -13.40
N ASN A 149 -5.11 -7.50 -14.23
CA ASN A 149 -3.79 -8.00 -13.84
C ASN A 149 -3.26 -7.30 -12.61
N LYS A 150 -3.37 -5.95 -12.58
CA LYS A 150 -2.93 -5.14 -11.44
C LYS A 150 -3.76 -5.45 -10.19
N ILE A 151 -5.06 -5.58 -10.31
CA ILE A 151 -5.93 -5.92 -9.20
C ILE A 151 -5.52 -7.25 -8.58
N ILE A 152 -5.35 -8.32 -9.36
CA ILE A 152 -4.98 -9.64 -8.84
C ILE A 152 -3.61 -9.59 -8.17
N VAL A 153 -2.59 -9.11 -8.88
CA VAL A 153 -1.21 -9.15 -8.41
C VAL A 153 -1.00 -8.21 -7.21
N ILE A 154 -1.47 -6.97 -7.29
CA ILE A 154 -1.32 -6.01 -6.20
C ILE A 154 -2.11 -6.45 -4.96
N THR A 155 -3.33 -6.98 -5.13
CA THR A 155 -4.11 -7.53 -4.01
C THR A 155 -3.37 -8.69 -3.34
N SER A 156 -2.70 -9.55 -4.10
CA SER A 156 -1.88 -10.63 -3.54
C SER A 156 -0.68 -10.09 -2.73
N ILE A 157 -0.04 -9.00 -3.18
CA ILE A 157 1.04 -8.33 -2.45
C ILE A 157 0.49 -7.66 -1.19
N ILE A 158 -0.64 -6.96 -1.28
CA ILE A 158 -1.34 -6.35 -0.15
C ILE A 158 -1.66 -7.42 0.90
N PHE A 159 -2.19 -8.56 0.47
CA PHE A 159 -2.52 -9.68 1.36
C PHE A 159 -1.28 -10.23 2.06
N PHE A 160 -0.16 -10.38 1.35
CA PHE A 160 1.10 -10.84 1.95
C PHE A 160 1.53 -9.96 3.13
N TYR A 161 1.50 -8.63 2.97
CA TYR A 161 1.82 -7.69 4.05
C TYR A 161 0.72 -7.57 5.10
N PHE A 162 -0.49 -8.02 4.80
CA PHE A 162 -1.59 -8.05 5.76
C PHE A 162 -1.56 -9.29 6.66
N LEU A 163 -0.86 -10.37 6.28
CA LEU A 163 -0.76 -11.61 7.08
C LEU A 163 -0.39 -11.37 8.55
N PRO A 164 0.58 -10.49 8.90
CA PRO A 164 0.92 -10.20 10.29
C PRO A 164 -0.22 -9.64 11.13
N PHE A 165 -1.23 -9.02 10.51
CA PHE A 165 -2.39 -8.42 11.19
C PHE A 165 -3.52 -9.40 11.43
N ILE A 166 -3.50 -10.58 10.79
CA ILE A 166 -4.56 -11.59 10.93
C ILE A 166 -4.48 -12.18 12.33
N ASN A 167 -5.55 -12.03 13.09
CA ASN A 167 -5.73 -12.66 14.40
C ASN A 167 -6.81 -13.76 14.34
N GLN A 168 -6.95 -14.50 15.45
CA GLN A 168 -7.91 -15.59 15.54
C GLN A 168 -9.37 -15.16 15.29
N LYS A 169 -9.71 -13.91 15.65
CA LYS A 169 -11.04 -13.36 15.44
C LYS A 169 -11.32 -13.10 13.96
N ILE A 170 -10.34 -12.52 13.24
CA ILE A 170 -10.43 -12.33 11.79
C ILE A 170 -10.58 -13.69 11.12
N TYR A 171 -9.78 -14.68 11.52
CA TYR A 171 -9.87 -16.03 10.97
C TYR A 171 -11.25 -16.66 11.19
N ARG A 172 -11.83 -16.57 12.40
CA ARG A 172 -13.19 -17.06 12.66
C ARG A 172 -14.24 -16.36 11.80
N LYS A 173 -14.16 -15.03 11.67
CA LYS A 173 -15.05 -14.29 10.78
C LYS A 173 -14.90 -14.69 9.32
N PHE A 174 -13.68 -14.89 8.86
CA PHE A 174 -13.40 -15.38 7.51
C PHE A 174 -14.10 -16.73 7.25
N LEU A 175 -14.05 -17.68 8.18
CA LEU A 175 -14.77 -18.96 8.03
C LEU A 175 -16.29 -18.78 7.94
N ILE A 176 -16.85 -17.80 8.66
CA ILE A 176 -18.28 -17.46 8.57
C ILE A 176 -18.60 -16.84 7.21
N GLU A 177 -17.76 -15.92 6.73
CA GLU A 177 -17.96 -15.25 5.43
C GLU A 177 -17.88 -16.24 4.25
N ILE A 178 -16.99 -17.23 4.31
CA ILE A 178 -16.91 -18.31 3.30
C ILE A 178 -18.16 -19.20 3.35
N LYS A 179 -18.66 -19.56 4.52
CA LYS A 179 -19.91 -20.33 4.62
C LYS A 179 -21.10 -19.59 4.00
N ASN A 180 -21.08 -18.26 4.04
CA ASN A 180 -22.12 -17.39 3.49
C ASN A 180 -21.78 -16.85 2.09
N ILE A 181 -21.09 -17.64 1.27
CA ILE A 181 -20.57 -17.22 -0.04
C ILE A 181 -21.66 -16.64 -0.95
N LYS A 182 -22.88 -17.22 -0.93
CA LYS A 182 -24.02 -16.75 -1.73
C LYS A 182 -24.44 -15.31 -1.42
N LYS A 183 -24.24 -14.83 -0.19
CA LYS A 183 -24.54 -13.45 0.20
C LYS A 183 -23.49 -12.44 -0.30
N ASN A 184 -22.36 -12.95 -0.79
CA ASN A 184 -21.18 -12.15 -1.18
C ASN A 184 -21.02 -12.08 -2.70
N TYR A 185 -22.12 -12.02 -3.44
CA TYR A 185 -22.12 -12.07 -4.91
C TYR A 185 -21.24 -11.00 -5.56
N ILE A 186 -21.12 -9.81 -4.96
CA ILE A 186 -20.23 -8.75 -5.47
C ILE A 186 -18.76 -9.21 -5.45
N ILE A 187 -18.30 -9.87 -4.37
CA ILE A 187 -16.93 -10.38 -4.28
C ILE A 187 -16.69 -11.46 -5.34
N ILE A 188 -17.68 -12.34 -5.53
CA ILE A 188 -17.61 -13.39 -6.55
C ILE A 188 -17.55 -12.76 -7.94
N LEU A 189 -18.38 -11.74 -8.20
CA LEU A 189 -18.39 -11.04 -9.49
C LEU A 189 -17.02 -10.40 -9.76
N ILE A 190 -16.44 -9.67 -8.81
CA ILE A 190 -15.10 -9.08 -8.93
C ILE A 190 -14.06 -10.18 -9.20
N PHE A 191 -14.13 -11.29 -8.46
CA PHE A 191 -13.20 -12.41 -8.61
C PHE A 191 -13.28 -13.01 -10.01
N LEU A 192 -14.47 -13.35 -10.48
CA LEU A 192 -14.67 -13.95 -11.81
C LEU A 192 -14.26 -12.98 -12.92
N THR A 193 -14.66 -11.72 -12.86
CA THR A 193 -14.28 -10.71 -13.85
C THR A 193 -12.76 -10.56 -13.92
N CYS A 194 -12.08 -10.49 -12.78
CA CYS A 194 -10.63 -10.37 -12.76
C CYS A 194 -9.94 -11.60 -13.38
N ILE A 195 -10.45 -12.81 -13.15
CA ILE A 195 -9.86 -14.05 -13.72
C ILE A 195 -10.06 -14.12 -15.22
N ILE A 196 -11.26 -13.81 -15.72
CA ILE A 196 -11.58 -13.86 -17.17
C ILE A 196 -10.63 -12.96 -17.96
N PHE A 197 -10.33 -11.78 -17.44
CA PHE A 197 -9.46 -10.81 -18.13
C PHE A 197 -7.99 -10.88 -17.71
N TYR A 198 -7.60 -11.89 -16.92
CA TYR A 198 -6.22 -12.05 -16.49
C TYR A 198 -5.31 -12.52 -17.61
N ASN A 199 -4.30 -11.72 -17.90
CA ASN A 199 -3.25 -12.04 -18.86
C ASN A 199 -1.93 -11.37 -18.44
N PHE A 200 -1.30 -11.89 -17.38
CA PHE A 200 -0.07 -11.31 -16.85
C PHE A 200 1.14 -12.16 -17.24
N PRO A 201 2.09 -11.62 -18.02
CA PRO A 201 3.24 -12.37 -18.50
C PRO A 201 4.29 -12.58 -17.41
N ASN A 202 4.99 -13.72 -17.46
CA ASN A 202 5.93 -14.19 -16.46
C ASN A 202 7.13 -13.24 -16.17
N ASN A 203 7.43 -12.32 -17.09
CA ASN A 203 8.65 -11.52 -17.04
C ASN A 203 8.50 -10.18 -16.30
N TYR A 204 7.30 -9.83 -15.82
CA TYR A 204 7.01 -8.48 -15.31
C TYR A 204 6.92 -8.36 -13.77
N GLY A 205 7.56 -9.23 -13.03
CA GLY A 205 7.56 -9.20 -11.58
C GLY A 205 6.39 -10.01 -11.00
N GLY A 206 5.66 -9.50 -10.00
CA GLY A 206 4.43 -10.12 -9.52
C GLY A 206 4.33 -10.41 -8.02
N GLY A 207 5.39 -10.30 -7.25
CA GLY A 207 5.36 -10.56 -5.82
C GLY A 207 5.47 -12.03 -5.43
N VAL A 208 5.46 -12.31 -4.12
CA VAL A 208 5.76 -13.65 -3.56
C VAL A 208 4.78 -14.72 -4.06
N PHE A 209 3.48 -14.48 -3.94
CA PHE A 209 2.48 -15.48 -4.32
C PHE A 209 2.42 -15.74 -5.82
N TYR A 210 2.68 -14.72 -6.62
CA TYR A 210 2.83 -14.87 -8.07
C TYR A 210 4.01 -15.78 -8.40
N HIS A 211 5.19 -15.53 -7.83
CA HIS A 211 6.36 -16.38 -8.08
C HIS A 211 6.18 -17.81 -7.55
N LEU A 212 5.53 -17.99 -6.41
CA LEU A 212 5.20 -19.32 -5.91
C LEU A 212 4.27 -20.06 -6.88
N SER A 213 3.25 -19.37 -7.40
CA SER A 213 2.31 -19.96 -8.36
C SER A 213 3.01 -20.49 -9.61
N TYR A 214 3.85 -19.67 -10.23
CA TYR A 214 4.50 -20.04 -11.48
C TYR A 214 5.73 -20.94 -11.31
N LYS A 215 6.51 -20.77 -10.23
CA LYS A 215 7.72 -21.59 -10.01
C LYS A 215 7.41 -22.99 -9.46
N ILE A 216 6.37 -23.13 -8.64
CA ILE A 216 6.03 -24.42 -8.01
C ILE A 216 4.94 -25.13 -8.82
N PHE A 217 3.90 -24.40 -9.23
CA PHE A 217 2.72 -25.01 -9.87
C PHE A 217 2.67 -24.82 -11.38
N SER A 218 3.58 -24.03 -11.96
CA SER A 218 3.67 -23.71 -13.39
C SER A 218 2.37 -23.15 -14.00
N ASN A 219 1.47 -22.63 -13.17
CA ASN A 219 0.18 -22.06 -13.55
C ASN A 219 -0.27 -20.95 -12.62
N SER A 220 -1.39 -20.29 -12.94
CA SER A 220 -1.95 -19.18 -12.15
C SER A 220 -2.97 -19.60 -11.06
N ILE A 221 -3.31 -20.89 -10.95
CA ILE A 221 -4.38 -21.37 -10.07
C ILE A 221 -4.11 -21.01 -8.62
N PHE A 222 -2.88 -21.20 -8.15
CA PHE A 222 -2.52 -20.86 -6.77
C PHE A 222 -2.67 -19.35 -6.51
N LEU A 223 -2.27 -18.49 -7.48
CA LEU A 223 -2.46 -17.05 -7.37
C LEU A 223 -3.93 -16.67 -7.28
N PHE A 224 -4.80 -17.32 -8.08
CA PHE A 224 -6.25 -17.10 -8.02
C PHE A 224 -6.86 -17.53 -6.68
N LEU A 225 -6.40 -18.65 -6.11
CA LEU A 225 -6.80 -19.06 -4.76
C LEU A 225 -6.39 -18.02 -3.70
N VAL A 226 -5.16 -17.51 -3.78
CA VAL A 226 -4.70 -16.45 -2.88
C VAL A 226 -5.53 -15.18 -3.07
N PHE A 227 -5.83 -14.78 -4.29
CA PHE A 227 -6.69 -13.64 -4.58
C PHE A 227 -8.08 -13.81 -3.97
N PHE A 228 -8.72 -14.98 -4.17
CA PHE A 228 -10.01 -15.30 -3.57
C PHE A 228 -9.98 -15.20 -2.03
N VAL A 229 -9.03 -15.87 -1.40
CA VAL A 229 -8.86 -15.85 0.06
C VAL A 229 -8.63 -14.43 0.57
N SER A 230 -7.83 -13.63 -0.15
CA SER A 230 -7.53 -12.25 0.24
C SER A 230 -8.79 -11.37 0.26
N LEU A 231 -9.67 -11.48 -0.74
CA LEU A 231 -10.91 -10.72 -0.79
C LEU A 231 -11.81 -11.03 0.43
N TYR A 232 -11.94 -12.30 0.81
CA TYR A 232 -12.74 -12.68 1.97
C TYR A 232 -12.10 -12.31 3.30
N ILE A 233 -10.78 -12.37 3.43
CA ILE A 233 -10.07 -11.91 4.63
C ILE A 233 -10.19 -10.40 4.79
N PHE A 234 -10.10 -9.63 3.71
CA PHE A 234 -10.29 -8.19 3.75
C PHE A 234 -11.71 -7.82 4.20
N LYS A 235 -12.72 -8.58 3.75
CA LYS A 235 -14.09 -8.43 4.25
C LYS A 235 -14.20 -8.75 5.73
N ALA A 236 -13.67 -9.89 6.17
CA ALA A 236 -13.67 -10.30 7.57
C ALA A 236 -12.96 -9.30 8.50
N SER A 237 -11.97 -8.57 7.95
CA SER A 237 -11.22 -7.52 8.65
C SER A 237 -11.89 -6.16 8.61
N ASN A 238 -13.09 -6.02 8.03
CA ASN A 238 -13.78 -4.76 7.78
C ASN A 238 -12.97 -3.74 6.95
N LEU A 239 -12.16 -4.24 6.01
CA LEU A 239 -11.37 -3.38 5.14
C LEU A 239 -12.19 -2.77 3.98
N TYR A 240 -13.42 -3.22 3.73
CA TYR A 240 -14.31 -2.69 2.70
C TYR A 240 -15.11 -1.46 3.16
N ASN A 241 -14.51 -0.58 3.94
CA ASN A 241 -15.06 0.75 4.20
C ASN A 241 -14.52 1.75 3.16
N ALA A 242 -15.25 2.85 2.93
CA ALA A 242 -14.91 3.84 1.90
C ALA A 242 -13.46 4.34 2.01
N ASN A 243 -12.98 4.58 3.23
CA ASN A 243 -11.63 5.05 3.47
C ASN A 243 -10.55 4.06 2.98
N ASN A 244 -10.70 2.77 3.28
CA ASN A 244 -9.76 1.74 2.84
C ASN A 244 -9.91 1.42 1.35
N ILE A 245 -11.13 1.50 0.78
CA ILE A 245 -11.34 1.32 -0.66
C ILE A 245 -10.56 2.38 -1.43
N ILE A 246 -10.60 3.65 -1.00
CA ILE A 246 -9.82 4.72 -1.63
C ILE A 246 -8.31 4.41 -1.50
N LEU A 247 -7.84 3.93 -0.35
CA LEU A 247 -6.44 3.49 -0.21
C LEU A 247 -6.07 2.36 -1.17
N PHE A 248 -6.94 1.37 -1.36
CA PHE A 248 -6.69 0.28 -2.30
C PHE A 248 -6.68 0.76 -3.75
N ILE A 249 -7.58 1.68 -4.11
CA ILE A 249 -7.55 2.36 -5.41
C ILE A 249 -6.22 3.12 -5.58
N CYS A 250 -5.79 3.89 -4.58
CA CYS A 250 -4.49 4.56 -4.60
C CYS A 250 -3.34 3.58 -4.77
N LEU A 251 -3.36 2.41 -4.13
CA LEU A 251 -2.31 1.39 -4.27
C LEU A 251 -2.28 0.75 -5.67
N ILE A 252 -3.43 0.56 -6.31
CA ILE A 252 -3.51 0.06 -7.68
C ILE A 252 -2.97 1.11 -8.66
N LEU A 253 -3.34 2.39 -8.46
CA LEU A 253 -2.88 3.51 -9.28
C LEU A 253 -1.43 3.90 -8.99
N TYR A 254 -0.90 3.62 -7.80
CA TYR A 254 0.50 3.88 -7.43
C TYR A 254 1.49 3.18 -8.36
N ASN A 255 1.13 2.04 -8.92
CA ASN A 255 1.94 1.36 -9.92
C ASN A 255 1.39 1.63 -11.33
N ILE A 256 1.87 2.70 -11.97
CA ILE A 256 1.50 3.05 -13.34
C ILE A 256 2.15 2.07 -14.34
N GLN A 257 3.34 1.56 -14.03
CA GLN A 257 4.12 0.66 -14.89
C GLN A 257 3.42 -0.69 -15.09
N THR A 258 3.73 -1.37 -16.20
CA THR A 258 3.30 -2.75 -16.46
C THR A 258 3.94 -3.74 -15.50
N SER A 259 5.21 -3.51 -15.15
CA SER A 259 5.95 -4.35 -14.18
C SER A 259 5.53 -4.05 -12.75
N ILE A 260 5.21 -5.10 -11.99
CA ILE A 260 4.77 -5.00 -10.61
C ILE A 260 5.82 -5.62 -9.70
N TYR A 261 6.75 -4.80 -9.21
CA TYR A 261 7.80 -5.28 -8.33
C TYR A 261 7.43 -5.11 -6.85
N HIS A 262 7.69 -6.14 -6.07
CA HIS A 262 7.49 -6.15 -4.63
C HIS A 262 8.16 -4.98 -3.89
N LYS A 263 9.35 -4.57 -4.35
CA LYS A 263 10.13 -3.45 -3.80
C LYS A 263 9.40 -2.11 -3.79
N TYR A 264 8.42 -1.90 -4.67
CA TYR A 264 7.63 -0.67 -4.69
C TYR A 264 6.61 -0.61 -3.56
N PHE A 265 6.21 -1.76 -3.04
CA PHE A 265 5.20 -1.90 -2.00
C PHE A 265 5.81 -2.10 -0.61
N ASP A 266 7.07 -2.51 -0.50
CA ASP A 266 7.83 -2.60 0.74
C ASP A 266 8.70 -1.34 0.90
N PRO A 267 8.63 -0.58 1.99
CA PRO A 267 7.81 -0.73 3.20
C PRO A 267 6.48 0.05 3.17
N LEU A 268 6.05 0.57 2.01
CA LEU A 268 4.86 1.40 1.86
C LEU A 268 3.61 0.77 2.50
N LEU A 269 3.37 -0.52 2.23
CA LEU A 269 2.21 -1.24 2.77
C LEU A 269 2.24 -1.31 4.29
N LEU A 270 3.41 -1.46 4.90
CA LEU A 270 3.54 -1.40 6.35
C LEU A 270 3.07 -0.05 6.90
N PHE A 271 3.49 1.07 6.26
CA PHE A 271 3.07 2.40 6.66
C PHE A 271 1.56 2.59 6.51
N ILE A 272 1.00 2.12 5.41
CA ILE A 272 -0.44 2.20 5.14
C ILE A 272 -1.23 1.41 6.19
N PHE A 273 -0.86 0.17 6.46
CA PHE A 273 -1.57 -0.65 7.43
C PHE A 273 -1.46 -0.15 8.86
N LEU A 274 -0.33 0.42 9.25
CA LEU A 274 -0.16 0.93 10.60
C LEU A 274 -0.84 2.28 10.85
N PHE A 275 -0.88 3.14 9.83
CA PHE A 275 -1.21 4.54 10.06
C PHE A 275 -2.46 5.03 9.33
N LEU A 276 -2.76 4.47 8.15
CA LEU A 276 -3.82 4.98 7.28
C LEU A 276 -5.05 4.07 7.25
N CYS A 277 -4.86 2.75 7.25
CA CYS A 277 -5.96 1.80 7.26
C CYS A 277 -6.79 1.87 8.54
N THR A 278 -8.10 1.82 8.37
CA THR A 278 -9.07 1.70 9.45
C THR A 278 -9.60 0.27 9.47
N TYR A 279 -8.98 -0.59 10.28
CA TYR A 279 -9.51 -1.91 10.57
C TYR A 279 -9.90 -1.97 12.06
N HIS A 280 -11.08 -2.54 12.34
CA HIS A 280 -11.73 -2.57 13.65
C HIS A 280 -12.20 -1.23 14.23
N LYS A 281 -13.45 -0.86 13.93
CA LYS A 281 -14.25 0.01 14.80
C LYS A 281 -14.71 -0.81 16.01
N GLY A 282 -13.83 -1.09 16.93
CA GLY A 282 -14.13 -1.80 18.19
C GLY A 282 -12.93 -1.71 19.10
N ASN A 283 -13.15 -1.76 20.41
CA ASN A 283 -12.19 -1.58 21.51
C ASN A 283 -11.00 -2.56 21.54
N GLU A 284 -10.69 -3.21 20.43
CA GLU A 284 -9.56 -4.12 20.35
C GLU A 284 -8.27 -3.33 20.17
N LYS A 285 -7.50 -3.26 21.23
CA LYS A 285 -6.13 -2.72 21.21
C LYS A 285 -5.29 -3.56 20.25
N ILE A 286 -4.77 -2.93 19.21
CA ILE A 286 -3.78 -3.54 18.32
C ILE A 286 -2.60 -4.02 19.17
N ASN A 287 -2.32 -5.32 19.17
CA ASN A 287 -1.16 -5.85 19.89
C ASN A 287 0.10 -5.65 19.05
N ILE A 288 0.69 -4.45 19.14
CA ILE A 288 1.90 -4.06 18.39
C ILE A 288 3.06 -5.04 18.66
N LYS A 289 3.20 -5.57 19.87
CA LYS A 289 4.25 -6.54 20.18
C LYS A 289 4.10 -7.82 19.34
N GLN A 290 2.88 -8.31 19.19
CA GLN A 290 2.60 -9.50 18.38
C GLN A 290 2.78 -9.23 16.89
N ILE A 291 2.33 -8.07 16.41
CA ILE A 291 2.50 -7.65 15.01
C ILE A 291 3.99 -7.51 14.68
N SER A 292 4.76 -6.83 15.55
CA SER A 292 6.21 -6.70 15.41
C SER A 292 6.91 -8.07 15.29
N LYS A 293 6.56 -9.02 16.17
CA LYS A 293 7.09 -10.40 16.11
C LYS A 293 6.76 -11.09 14.78
N ARG A 294 5.54 -10.91 14.26
CA ARG A 294 5.11 -11.52 12.99
C ARG A 294 5.81 -10.88 11.79
N PHE A 295 6.02 -9.55 11.78
CA PHE A 295 6.83 -8.89 10.75
C PHE A 295 8.29 -9.32 10.80
N TYR A 296 8.85 -9.52 11.99
CA TYR A 296 10.19 -10.08 12.15
C TYR A 296 10.31 -11.43 11.44
N TYR A 297 9.38 -12.36 11.66
CA TYR A 297 9.39 -13.65 10.96
C TYR A 297 9.18 -13.51 9.45
N LEU A 298 8.29 -12.62 9.02
CA LEU A 298 8.05 -12.37 7.61
C LEU A 298 9.32 -11.88 6.90
N TYR A 299 10.04 -10.96 7.51
CA TYR A 299 11.31 -10.47 6.95
C TYR A 299 12.44 -11.49 7.06
N LEU A 300 12.47 -12.36 8.06
CA LEU A 300 13.41 -13.47 8.12
C LEU A 300 13.21 -14.47 6.98
N ILE A 301 11.98 -14.75 6.59
CA ILE A 301 11.68 -15.59 5.42
C ILE A 301 12.28 -14.95 4.15
N PHE A 302 12.13 -13.64 3.96
CA PHE A 302 12.78 -12.95 2.85
C PHE A 302 14.29 -13.04 2.87
N LEU A 303 14.90 -12.90 4.04
CA LEU A 303 16.34 -13.07 4.22
C LEU A 303 16.78 -14.47 3.81
N GLY A 304 16.11 -15.50 4.33
CA GLY A 304 16.40 -16.89 3.98
C GLY A 304 16.26 -17.16 2.48
N MET A 305 15.20 -16.65 1.85
CA MET A 305 15.02 -16.78 0.39
C MET A 305 16.11 -16.02 -0.40
N SER A 306 16.60 -14.90 0.10
CA SER A 306 17.70 -14.17 -0.55
C SER A 306 19.01 -14.95 -0.48
N PHE A 307 19.34 -15.54 0.67
CA PHE A 307 20.51 -16.40 0.83
C PHE A 307 20.42 -17.65 -0.05
N TYR A 308 19.27 -18.32 -0.07
CA TYR A 308 19.02 -19.45 -0.95
C TYR A 308 19.26 -19.09 -2.42
N LYS A 309 18.75 -17.95 -2.88
CA LYS A 309 18.94 -17.49 -4.26
C LYS A 309 20.42 -17.26 -4.59
N ILE A 310 21.19 -16.70 -3.67
CA ILE A 310 22.65 -16.46 -3.87
C ILE A 310 23.40 -17.79 -3.94
N SER A 311 23.13 -18.73 -3.03
CA SER A 311 23.83 -20.02 -2.97
C SER A 311 23.55 -20.97 -4.15
N PHE A 312 22.48 -20.75 -4.92
CA PHE A 312 22.13 -21.56 -6.10
C PHE A 312 22.34 -20.85 -7.43
N LEU A 313 22.78 -19.58 -7.44
CA LEU A 313 23.09 -18.82 -8.64
C LEU A 313 24.62 -18.64 -8.82
N ILE A 314 25.43 -19.12 -7.87
CA ILE A 314 26.87 -19.29 -7.94
C ILE A 314 27.14 -20.77 -8.19
#